data_bf220c7ccc49ec5753a47944433785fb
#
_entry.id   bf220c7ccc49ec5753a47944433785fb
#
_cell.length_a   1.000
_cell.length_b   1.000
_cell.length_c   1.000
_cell.angle_alpha   90.00
_cell.angle_beta   90.00
_cell.angle_gamma   90.00
#
_symmetry.space_group_name_H-M   'P 1'
#
loop_
_entity.id
_entity.type
_entity.pdbx_description
1 polymer ?
#
loop_
_entity_poly.entity_id
_entity_poly.type
_entity_poly.pdbx_seq_one_letter_code
_entity_poly.pdbx_strand_id
1 'polypeptide(L)' 'MSLPKEVSDALEAIVASGKEAILKKERGGWVVLENGRRLVFKEEP' A
#
# COMPACT_ATOMS: atom_id res chain seq x y z
N MET A 1 9.50 12.53 2.45
CA MET A 1 8.07 12.28 2.32
C MET A 1 7.64 11.32 3.42
N SER A 2 6.56 11.62 4.10
CA SER A 2 6.06 10.72 5.12
C SER A 2 4.75 10.12 4.68
N LEU A 3 4.60 8.82 4.91
CA LEU A 3 3.41 8.08 4.55
C LEU A 3 2.48 7.98 5.75
N PRO A 4 1.17 7.94 5.52
CA PRO A 4 0.24 7.65 6.60
C PRO A 4 0.59 6.31 7.23
N LYS A 5 0.29 6.17 8.52
CA LYS A 5 0.62 4.95 9.24
C LYS A 5 -0.04 3.72 8.62
N GLU A 6 -1.29 3.87 8.19
CA GLU A 6 -2.00 2.74 7.58
C GLU A 6 -1.32 2.24 6.31
N VAL A 7 -0.78 3.17 5.52
CA VAL A 7 -0.07 2.80 4.29
C VAL A 7 1.22 2.06 4.65
N SER A 8 1.96 2.61 5.60
CA SER A 8 3.20 2.00 6.04
C SER A 8 2.95 0.60 6.60
N ASP A 9 1.91 0.46 7.42
CA ASP A 9 1.57 -0.84 8.01
C ASP A 9 1.19 -1.87 6.94
N ALA A 10 0.44 -1.43 5.93
CA ALA A 10 0.04 -2.33 4.84
C ALA A 10 1.26 -2.82 4.07
N LEU A 11 2.19 -1.92 3.77
CA LEU A 11 3.41 -2.28 3.07
C LEU A 11 4.23 -3.30 3.86
N GLU A 12 4.39 -3.05 5.16
CA GLU A 12 5.15 -3.94 6.02
C GLU A 12 4.53 -5.33 6.08
N ALA A 13 3.21 -5.39 6.18
CA ALA A 13 2.52 -6.67 6.27
C ALA A 13 2.74 -7.50 5.01
N ILE A 14 2.71 -6.85 3.84
CA ILE A 14 2.91 -7.54 2.57
C ILE A 14 4.34 -8.08 2.48
N VAL A 15 5.31 -7.23 2.81
CA VAL A 15 6.72 -7.61 2.74
C VAL A 15 7.02 -8.71 3.74
N ALA A 16 6.45 -8.62 4.94
CA ALA A 16 6.65 -9.63 5.97
C ALA A 16 6.09 -11.00 5.54
N SER A 17 5.11 -11.00 4.66
CA SER A 17 4.54 -12.24 4.12
C SER A 17 5.35 -12.81 2.95
N GLY A 18 6.45 -12.15 2.58
CA GLY A 18 7.28 -12.60 1.47
C GLY A 18 6.71 -12.24 0.11
N LYS A 19 5.81 -11.28 0.05
CA LYS A 19 5.18 -10.86 -1.20
C LYS A 19 5.67 -9.50 -1.62
N GLU A 20 5.41 -9.16 -2.88
CA GLU A 20 5.83 -7.87 -3.40
C GLU A 20 4.77 -6.82 -3.11
N ALA A 21 5.20 -5.69 -2.55
CA ALA A 21 4.30 -4.58 -2.26
C ALA A 21 4.51 -3.49 -3.31
N ILE A 22 3.41 -2.97 -3.87
CA ILE A 22 3.45 -1.90 -4.84
C ILE A 22 2.68 -0.72 -4.26
N LEU A 23 3.32 0.43 -4.23
CA LEU A 23 2.72 1.66 -3.73
C LEU A 23 2.47 2.59 -4.91
N LYS A 24 1.23 3.05 -5.03
CA LYS A 24 0.87 4.00 -6.08
C LYS A 24 0.21 5.22 -5.44
N LYS A 25 0.40 6.37 -6.08
CA LYS A 25 -0.31 7.58 -5.69
C LYS A 25 -1.38 7.83 -6.73
N GLU A 26 -2.63 7.75 -6.30
CA GLU A 26 -3.75 8.06 -7.16
C GLU A 26 -4.49 9.28 -6.61
N ARG A 27 -5.50 9.73 -7.29
CA ARG A 27 -6.18 10.98 -6.96
C ARG A 27 -6.40 11.14 -5.47
N GLY A 28 -5.60 12.01 -4.87
CA GLY A 28 -5.78 12.37 -3.48
C GLY A 28 -5.50 11.29 -2.46
N GLY A 29 -5.00 10.12 -2.87
CA GLY A 29 -4.75 9.08 -1.91
C GLY A 29 -3.74 8.06 -2.35
N TRP A 30 -3.31 7.23 -1.42
CA TRP A 30 -2.35 6.16 -1.67
C TRP A 30 -3.07 4.84 -1.90
N VAL A 31 -2.49 4.02 -2.75
CA VAL A 31 -3.01 2.68 -3.04
C VAL A 31 -1.89 1.68 -2.86
N VAL A 32 -2.16 0.61 -2.11
CA VAL A 32 -1.19 -0.45 -1.87
C VAL A 32 -1.69 -1.74 -2.50
N LEU A 33 -0.87 -2.34 -3.35
CA LEU A 33 -1.21 -3.57 -4.04
C LEU A 33 -0.25 -4.68 -3.66
N GLU A 34 -0.77 -5.88 -3.58
CA GLU A 34 0.02 -7.08 -3.31
C GLU A 34 0.25 -7.80 -4.62
N ASN A 35 1.52 -8.06 -4.95
CA ASN A 35 1.91 -8.72 -6.19
C ASN A 35 1.38 -8.03 -7.44
N GLY A 36 1.10 -6.73 -7.32
CA GLY A 36 0.64 -5.93 -8.45
C GLY A 36 -0.80 -6.13 -8.85
N ARG A 37 -1.55 -6.95 -8.12
CA ARG A 37 -2.92 -7.28 -8.51
C ARG A 37 -3.93 -7.03 -7.41
N ARG A 38 -3.63 -7.52 -6.22
CA ARG A 38 -4.59 -7.52 -5.14
C ARG A 38 -4.55 -6.21 -4.38
N LEU A 39 -5.68 -5.52 -4.34
CA LEU A 39 -5.80 -4.30 -3.57
C LEU A 39 -5.82 -4.64 -2.09
N VAL A 40 -4.85 -4.14 -1.34
CA VAL A 40 -4.75 -4.36 0.09
C VAL A 40 -5.25 -3.16 0.87
N PHE A 41 -4.92 -1.97 0.40
CA PHE A 41 -5.32 -0.74 1.07
C PHE A 41 -5.51 0.36 0.06
N LYS A 42 -6.55 1.15 0.24
CA LYS A 42 -6.80 2.32 -0.59
C LYS A 42 -7.25 3.46 0.31
N GLU A 43 -6.51 4.54 0.27
CA GLU A 43 -6.84 5.72 1.05
C GLU A 43 -7.91 6.52 0.30
N GLU A 44 -9.01 6.81 0.97
CA GLU A 44 -10.05 7.64 0.37
C GLU A 44 -9.72 9.11 0.58
N PRO A 45 -9.93 9.95 -0.43
CA PRO A 45 -9.63 11.37 -0.31
C PRO A 45 -10.55 12.08 0.67
#